data_6da89cb6fdf5e414ad5ec8d840f469f9
#
_entry.id   6da89cb6fdf5e414ad5ec8d840f469f9
#
_cell.length_a   1.000
_cell.length_b   1.000
_cell.length_c   1.000
_cell.angle_alpha   90.00
_cell.angle_beta   90.00
_cell.angle_gamma   90.00
#
_symmetry.space_group_name_H-M   'P 1'
#
loop_
_entity.id
_entity.type
_entity.pdbx_description
1 polymer ?
#
loop_
_entity_poly.entity_id
_entity_poly.type
_entity_poly.pdbx_seq_one_letter_code
_entity_poly.pdbx_strand_id
1 'polypeptide(L)'
;VNTPVTDKQFDMALEIAVKHLNARPKLFVFEGYAGADPKFRLGVQVVTEQAWHSLFASTLFIKQGTKAAGVMPGEGTPAFKKDWTIINAGKRRLTAEEQAKMGYKAPVLIAQSITRKIVVILGSEYAGEMKKSIFYAMNYDMPEAGVFPMHCSCNVDRATGGNPALFSGLSGTGKTTLSA
;
A
#
# COMPACT_ATOMS: atom_id res chain seq x y z
N VAL A 1 -9.20 11.25 10.74
CA VAL A 1 -10.03 11.88 9.69
C VAL A 1 -9.10 12.25 8.55
N ASN A 2 -9.40 11.79 7.33
CA ASN A 2 -8.63 12.17 6.14
C ASN A 2 -8.90 13.64 5.82
N THR A 3 -7.82 14.39 5.54
CA THR A 3 -7.90 15.79 5.15
C THR A 3 -7.62 15.88 3.65
N PRO A 4 -8.44 16.60 2.88
CA PRO A 4 -8.17 16.85 1.47
C PRO A 4 -6.80 17.53 1.28
N VAL A 5 -6.06 17.07 0.28
CA VAL A 5 -4.78 17.63 -0.15
C VAL A 5 -4.95 18.16 -1.55
N THR A 6 -4.55 19.40 -1.81
CA THR A 6 -4.59 20.00 -3.16
C THR A 6 -3.51 19.36 -4.04
N ASP A 7 -3.67 19.41 -5.37
CA ASP A 7 -2.66 18.93 -6.31
C ASP A 7 -1.30 19.61 -6.09
N LYS A 8 -1.29 20.91 -5.80
CA LYS A 8 -0.07 21.64 -5.47
C LYS A 8 0.63 21.10 -4.23
N GLN A 9 -0.12 20.79 -3.17
CA GLN A 9 0.44 20.19 -1.94
C GLN A 9 0.97 18.78 -2.21
N PHE A 10 0.25 18.01 -3.02
CA PHE A 10 0.68 16.69 -3.44
C PHE A 10 1.98 16.73 -4.25
N ASP A 11 2.07 17.64 -5.22
CA ASP A 11 3.28 17.83 -6.03
C ASP A 11 4.50 18.20 -5.18
N MET A 12 4.33 19.11 -4.23
CA MET A 12 5.39 19.46 -3.27
C MET A 12 5.83 18.25 -2.44
N ALA A 13 4.89 17.45 -1.94
CA ALA A 13 5.20 16.25 -1.18
C ALA A 13 5.94 15.22 -2.03
N LEU A 14 5.51 15.01 -3.27
CA LEU A 14 6.15 14.11 -4.23
C LEU A 14 7.57 14.56 -4.56
N GLU A 15 7.78 15.84 -4.84
CA GLU A 15 9.10 16.41 -5.11
C GLU A 15 10.06 16.21 -3.92
N ILE A 16 9.61 16.52 -2.70
CA ILE A 16 10.39 16.32 -1.48
C ILE A 16 10.79 14.84 -1.33
N ALA A 17 9.86 13.92 -1.51
CA ALA A 17 10.11 12.49 -1.38
C ALA A 17 11.10 11.99 -2.44
N VAL A 18 10.90 12.35 -3.70
CA VAL A 18 11.76 11.94 -4.82
C VAL A 18 13.17 12.51 -4.65
N LYS A 19 13.30 13.79 -4.31
CA LYS A 19 14.61 14.42 -4.04
C LYS A 19 15.35 13.71 -2.92
N HIS A 20 14.65 13.39 -1.83
CA HIS A 20 15.24 12.67 -0.70
C HIS A 20 15.71 11.27 -1.10
N LEU A 21 14.86 10.50 -1.80
CA LEU A 21 15.19 9.14 -2.20
C LEU A 21 16.33 9.10 -3.22
N ASN A 22 16.36 10.03 -4.18
CA ASN A 22 17.44 10.12 -5.17
C ASN A 22 18.81 10.41 -4.53
N ALA A 23 18.84 11.02 -3.35
CA ALA A 23 20.07 11.25 -2.60
C ALA A 23 20.53 10.01 -1.78
N ARG A 24 19.79 8.91 -1.81
CA ARG A 24 20.18 7.69 -1.08
C ARG A 24 21.10 6.82 -1.92
N PRO A 25 22.11 6.20 -1.31
CA PRO A 25 23.05 5.31 -2.02
C PRO A 25 22.37 4.02 -2.47
N LYS A 26 21.25 3.66 -1.85
CA LYS A 26 20.50 2.43 -2.13
C LYS A 26 19.02 2.62 -1.89
N LEU A 27 18.21 2.12 -2.82
CA LEU A 27 16.77 2.00 -2.69
C LEU A 27 16.36 0.54 -2.80
N PHE A 28 15.25 0.23 -2.17
CA PHE A 28 14.61 -1.08 -2.25
C PHE A 28 13.31 -0.93 -3.02
N VAL A 29 13.14 -1.77 -4.03
CA VAL A 29 11.93 -1.81 -4.85
C VAL A 29 11.26 -3.15 -4.67
N PHE A 30 9.96 -3.14 -4.44
CA PHE A 30 9.12 -4.32 -4.42
C PHE A 30 8.02 -4.17 -5.47
N GLU A 31 7.72 -5.25 -6.17
CA GLU A 31 6.62 -5.37 -7.13
C GLU A 31 5.79 -6.60 -6.81
N GLY A 32 4.49 -6.40 -6.74
CA GLY A 32 3.55 -7.46 -6.41
C GLY A 32 2.10 -7.01 -6.51
N TYR A 33 1.18 -7.82 -6.00
CA TYR A 33 -0.25 -7.62 -6.18
C TYR A 33 -0.98 -7.53 -4.84
N ALA A 34 -1.90 -6.59 -4.73
CA ALA A 34 -2.92 -6.55 -3.70
C ALA A 34 -4.22 -7.18 -4.22
N GLY A 35 -4.75 -8.15 -3.48
CA GLY A 35 -5.91 -8.94 -3.88
C GLY A 35 -5.53 -10.28 -4.52
N ALA A 36 -6.20 -11.35 -4.07
CA ALA A 36 -5.92 -12.71 -4.51
C ALA A 36 -6.55 -13.04 -5.87
N ASP A 37 -7.74 -12.50 -6.15
CA ASP A 37 -8.43 -12.73 -7.43
C ASP A 37 -7.74 -11.96 -8.57
N PRO A 38 -7.24 -12.64 -9.60
CA PRO A 38 -6.58 -11.99 -10.74
C PRO A 38 -7.43 -10.93 -11.45
N LYS A 39 -8.76 -11.04 -11.39
CA LYS A 39 -9.69 -10.10 -12.03
C LYS A 39 -9.71 -8.73 -11.32
N PHE A 40 -9.50 -8.71 -10.00
CA PHE A 40 -9.68 -7.51 -9.17
C PHE A 40 -8.41 -7.06 -8.48
N ARG A 41 -7.29 -7.78 -8.65
CA ARG A 41 -6.03 -7.42 -8.01
C ARG A 41 -5.43 -6.15 -8.59
N LEU A 42 -4.75 -5.40 -7.74
CA LEU A 42 -4.01 -4.20 -8.11
C LEU A 42 -2.50 -4.49 -8.12
N GLY A 43 -1.81 -4.12 -9.19
CA GLY A 43 -0.35 -4.15 -9.23
C GLY A 43 0.25 -2.99 -8.42
N VAL A 44 1.05 -3.32 -7.41
CA VAL A 44 1.64 -2.36 -6.48
C VAL A 44 3.16 -2.37 -6.59
N GLN A 45 3.73 -1.21 -6.89
CA GLN A 45 5.17 -0.99 -6.80
C GLN A 45 5.47 -0.16 -5.55
N VAL A 46 6.38 -0.61 -4.71
CA VAL A 46 6.89 0.13 -3.55
C VAL A 46 8.32 0.52 -3.78
N VAL A 47 8.64 1.80 -3.62
CA VAL A 47 10.00 2.35 -3.64
C VAL A 47 10.30 2.93 -2.27
N THR A 48 11.35 2.45 -1.60
CA THR A 48 11.70 2.87 -0.24
C THR A 48 13.20 2.86 0.01
N GLU A 49 13.64 3.66 0.97
CA GLU A 49 15.02 3.67 1.47
C GLU A 49 15.28 2.62 2.56
N GLN A 50 14.25 1.93 3.04
CA GLN A 50 14.35 1.00 4.16
C GLN A 50 14.12 -0.44 3.72
N ALA A 51 15.11 -1.31 3.94
CA ALA A 51 15.03 -2.73 3.60
C ALA A 51 13.83 -3.43 4.24
N TRP A 52 13.52 -3.12 5.50
CA TRP A 52 12.42 -3.76 6.21
C TRP A 52 11.04 -3.38 5.66
N HIS A 53 10.87 -2.18 5.06
CA HIS A 53 9.65 -1.83 4.34
C HIS A 53 9.43 -2.71 3.11
N SER A 54 10.51 -2.99 2.38
CA SER A 54 10.45 -3.92 1.24
C SER A 54 10.17 -5.35 1.69
N LEU A 55 10.76 -5.78 2.80
CA LEU A 55 10.47 -7.08 3.40
C LEU A 55 9.00 -7.17 3.84
N PHE A 56 8.50 -6.16 4.54
CA PHE A 56 7.08 -6.11 4.92
C PHE A 56 6.16 -6.17 3.70
N ALA A 57 6.46 -5.40 2.64
CA ALA A 57 5.69 -5.44 1.40
C ALA A 57 5.69 -6.86 0.78
N SER A 58 6.83 -7.55 0.81
CA SER A 58 6.96 -8.91 0.27
C SER A 58 6.21 -9.99 1.07
N THR A 59 5.91 -9.73 2.34
CA THR A 59 5.10 -10.62 3.18
C THR A 59 3.62 -10.30 3.14
N LEU A 60 3.28 -9.05 2.79
CA LEU A 60 1.91 -8.57 2.75
C LEU A 60 1.24 -8.74 1.39
N PHE A 61 1.95 -8.37 0.32
CA PHE A 61 1.45 -8.43 -1.04
C PHE A 61 1.86 -9.74 -1.72
N ILE A 62 1.06 -10.17 -2.68
CA ILE A 62 1.38 -11.36 -3.49
C ILE A 62 2.56 -11.02 -4.40
N LYS A 63 3.70 -11.67 -4.17
CA LYS A 63 4.91 -11.42 -4.95
C LYS A 63 4.74 -11.88 -6.39
N GLN A 64 5.14 -11.04 -7.33
CA GLN A 64 5.17 -11.39 -8.75
C GLN A 64 6.05 -12.65 -8.99
N GLY A 65 5.64 -13.48 -9.95
CA GLY A 65 6.38 -14.68 -10.30
C GLY A 65 6.25 -15.83 -9.30
N THR A 66 5.30 -15.75 -8.36
CA THR A 66 5.00 -16.83 -7.42
C THR A 66 3.73 -17.59 -7.81
N LYS A 67 3.61 -18.84 -7.36
CA LYS A 67 2.41 -19.67 -7.55
C LYS A 67 1.14 -18.97 -7.01
N ALA A 68 1.26 -18.21 -5.94
CA ALA A 68 0.16 -17.42 -5.37
C ALA A 68 -0.34 -16.30 -6.32
N ALA A 69 0.52 -15.84 -7.24
CA ALA A 69 0.13 -14.89 -8.29
C ALA A 69 -0.59 -15.56 -9.47
N GLY A 70 -0.81 -16.87 -9.43
CA GLY A 70 -1.36 -17.64 -10.54
C GLY A 70 -0.37 -17.80 -11.70
N VAL A 71 0.91 -17.52 -11.46
CA VAL A 71 1.96 -17.60 -12.46
C VAL A 71 3.05 -18.52 -11.94
N MET A 72 3.30 -19.60 -12.63
CA MET A 72 4.44 -20.46 -12.30
C MET A 72 5.74 -19.73 -12.66
N PRO A 73 6.80 -19.87 -11.83
CA PRO A 73 8.13 -19.43 -12.22
C PRO A 73 8.55 -20.21 -13.47
N GLY A 74 8.75 -19.53 -14.59
CA GLY A 74 9.09 -20.18 -15.86
C GLY A 74 8.54 -19.42 -17.07
N GLU A 75 8.49 -20.07 -18.20
CA GLU A 75 8.08 -19.49 -19.47
C GLU A 75 6.68 -18.87 -19.42
N GLY A 76 6.55 -17.65 -19.91
CA GLY A 76 5.25 -16.98 -20.11
C GLY A 76 4.73 -16.16 -18.93
N THR A 77 5.55 -15.83 -17.93
CA THR A 77 5.13 -14.86 -16.89
C THR A 77 4.75 -13.53 -17.52
N PRO A 78 3.49 -13.08 -17.45
CA PRO A 78 3.12 -11.77 -17.99
C PRO A 78 3.97 -10.67 -17.33
N ALA A 79 4.33 -9.64 -18.09
CA ALA A 79 5.01 -8.49 -17.56
C ALA A 79 4.19 -7.89 -16.41
N PHE A 80 4.87 -7.45 -15.37
CA PHE A 80 4.21 -6.79 -14.23
C PHE A 80 3.49 -5.53 -14.70
N LYS A 81 2.18 -5.49 -14.51
CA LYS A 81 1.38 -4.30 -14.74
C LYS A 81 1.26 -3.52 -13.45
N LYS A 82 1.92 -2.38 -13.39
CA LYS A 82 1.83 -1.47 -12.26
C LYS A 82 0.56 -0.63 -12.35
N ASP A 83 -0.28 -0.74 -11.34
CA ASP A 83 -1.45 0.13 -11.16
C ASP A 83 -1.17 1.25 -10.16
N TRP A 84 -0.50 0.95 -9.05
CA TRP A 84 -0.19 1.91 -7.99
C TRP A 84 1.30 1.97 -7.69
N THR A 85 1.79 3.18 -7.37
CA THR A 85 3.16 3.38 -6.88
C THR A 85 3.12 3.97 -5.48
N ILE A 86 3.88 3.37 -4.56
CA ILE A 86 4.11 3.88 -3.22
C ILE A 86 5.55 4.41 -3.15
N ILE A 87 5.69 5.70 -2.93
CA ILE A 87 6.98 6.38 -2.72
C ILE A 87 7.12 6.64 -1.24
N ASN A 88 7.94 5.83 -0.57
CA ASN A 88 8.09 5.85 0.88
C ASN A 88 9.46 6.39 1.30
N ALA A 89 9.48 7.67 1.68
CA ALA A 89 10.61 8.36 2.28
C ALA A 89 10.38 8.48 3.81
N GLY A 90 10.29 7.34 4.48
CA GLY A 90 9.88 7.25 5.89
C GLY A 90 10.75 8.03 6.87
N LYS A 91 12.04 8.20 6.57
CA LYS A 91 12.97 8.99 7.39
C LYS A 91 12.91 10.49 7.12
N ARG A 92 12.25 10.92 6.04
CA ARG A 92 12.17 12.33 5.63
C ARG A 92 10.95 13.01 6.21
N ARG A 93 11.12 13.74 7.29
CA ARG A 93 10.06 14.59 7.86
C ARG A 93 10.02 15.94 7.17
N LEU A 94 8.85 16.56 7.09
CA LEU A 94 8.69 17.92 6.62
C LEU A 94 9.37 18.90 7.59
N THR A 95 10.12 19.85 7.06
CA THR A 95 10.66 20.98 7.84
C THR A 95 9.56 21.97 8.19
N ALA A 96 9.81 22.85 9.16
CA ALA A 96 8.84 23.90 9.52
C ALA A 96 8.52 24.83 8.33
N GLU A 97 9.51 25.13 7.49
CA GLU A 97 9.33 25.93 6.28
C GLU A 97 8.45 25.23 5.24
N GLU A 98 8.69 23.92 5.00
CA GLU A 98 7.87 23.12 4.10
C GLU A 98 6.42 22.99 4.61
N GLN A 99 6.25 22.77 5.90
CA GLN A 99 4.93 22.74 6.54
C GLN A 99 4.19 24.08 6.32
N ALA A 100 4.87 25.19 6.54
CA ALA A 100 4.29 26.53 6.34
C ALA A 100 3.90 26.76 4.86
N LYS A 101 4.77 26.42 3.91
CA LYS A 101 4.49 26.52 2.47
C LYS A 101 3.31 25.67 2.01
N MET A 102 3.16 24.49 2.63
CA MET A 102 2.05 23.55 2.33
C MET A 102 0.78 23.87 3.10
N GLY A 103 0.81 24.79 4.10
CA GLY A 103 -0.30 25.00 5.01
C GLY A 103 -0.61 23.76 5.87
N TYR A 104 0.39 22.94 6.15
CA TYR A 104 0.28 21.68 6.86
C TYR A 104 0.98 21.73 8.21
N LYS A 105 0.33 21.25 9.28
CA LYS A 105 0.81 21.45 10.65
C LYS A 105 1.67 20.30 11.20
N ALA A 106 1.72 19.16 10.52
CA ALA A 106 2.44 17.99 11.01
C ALA A 106 3.73 17.72 10.21
N PRO A 107 4.80 17.22 10.85
CA PRO A 107 6.04 16.87 10.15
C PRO A 107 5.94 15.53 9.37
N VAL A 108 4.85 14.80 9.56
CA VAL A 108 4.55 13.52 8.91
C VAL A 108 3.39 13.73 7.94
N LEU A 109 3.55 13.29 6.71
CA LEU A 109 2.51 13.38 5.68
C LEU A 109 2.37 12.06 4.94
N ILE A 110 1.16 11.55 4.88
CA ILE A 110 0.76 10.48 3.96
C ILE A 110 -0.25 11.09 2.99
N ALA A 111 0.16 11.27 1.75
CA ALA A 111 -0.68 11.83 0.68
C ALA A 111 -0.94 10.77 -0.38
N GLN A 112 -2.17 10.73 -0.88
CA GLN A 112 -2.59 9.80 -1.91
C GLN A 112 -3.35 10.53 -3.01
N SER A 113 -2.92 10.35 -4.26
CA SER A 113 -3.63 10.80 -5.45
C SER A 113 -4.28 9.60 -6.13
N ILE A 114 -5.61 9.58 -6.15
CA ILE A 114 -6.38 8.52 -6.80
C ILE A 114 -6.23 8.59 -8.33
N THR A 115 -6.28 9.78 -8.91
CA THR A 115 -6.15 9.98 -10.36
C THR A 115 -4.77 9.61 -10.88
N ARG A 116 -3.71 9.92 -10.13
CA ARG A 116 -2.32 9.60 -10.49
C ARG A 116 -1.89 8.20 -10.05
N LYS A 117 -2.68 7.57 -9.18
CA LYS A 117 -2.40 6.27 -8.57
C LYS A 117 -1.03 6.23 -7.86
N ILE A 118 -0.73 7.31 -7.14
CA ILE A 118 0.52 7.47 -6.39
C ILE A 118 0.21 7.74 -4.92
N VAL A 119 0.97 7.08 -4.05
CA VAL A 119 1.02 7.35 -2.61
C VAL A 119 2.40 7.90 -2.27
N VAL A 120 2.44 8.98 -1.50
CA VAL A 120 3.67 9.57 -0.95
C VAL A 120 3.62 9.46 0.56
N ILE A 121 4.66 8.85 1.15
CA ILE A 121 4.82 8.73 2.60
C ILE A 121 6.08 9.48 3.01
N LEU A 122 5.91 10.50 3.85
CA LEU A 122 6.97 11.32 4.42
C LEU A 122 6.94 11.23 5.94
N GLY A 123 8.07 10.90 6.54
CA GLY A 123 8.29 10.96 8.00
C GLY A 123 7.64 9.86 8.82
N SER A 124 6.99 8.88 8.21
CA SER A 124 6.45 7.70 8.88
C SER A 124 7.28 6.46 8.53
N GLU A 125 7.89 5.88 9.55
CA GLU A 125 8.57 4.58 9.41
C GLU A 125 7.63 3.40 9.65
N TYR A 126 6.37 3.64 9.93
CA TYR A 126 5.36 2.61 10.11
C TYR A 126 4.96 1.99 8.77
N ALA A 127 5.35 0.75 8.52
CA ALA A 127 5.09 0.06 7.24
C ALA A 127 3.60 -0.15 6.95
N GLY A 128 2.76 -0.16 8.00
CA GLY A 128 1.32 -0.25 7.86
C GLY A 128 0.68 0.87 7.04
N GLU A 129 1.36 2.01 6.86
CA GLU A 129 0.88 3.08 5.98
C GLU A 129 0.79 2.62 4.52
N MET A 130 1.74 1.81 4.06
CA MET A 130 1.71 1.21 2.71
C MET A 130 0.47 0.31 2.54
N LYS A 131 0.20 -0.54 3.55
CA LYS A 131 -0.99 -1.40 3.57
C LYS A 131 -2.27 -0.58 3.55
N LYS A 132 -2.36 0.43 4.42
CA LYS A 132 -3.58 1.24 4.57
C LYS A 132 -3.87 2.08 3.34
N SER A 133 -2.85 2.59 2.69
CA SER A 133 -3.01 3.35 1.44
C SER A 133 -3.59 2.49 0.30
N ILE A 134 -3.09 1.27 0.13
CA ILE A 134 -3.64 0.36 -0.90
C ILE A 134 -5.03 -0.14 -0.50
N PHE A 135 -5.28 -0.40 0.77
CA PHE A 135 -6.62 -0.72 1.24
C PHE A 135 -7.61 0.42 0.96
N TYR A 136 -7.19 1.68 1.15
CA TYR A 136 -8.00 2.85 0.78
C TYR A 136 -8.26 2.90 -0.73
N ALA A 137 -7.24 2.65 -1.56
CA ALA A 137 -7.40 2.57 -3.02
C ALA A 137 -8.42 1.50 -3.42
N MET A 138 -8.34 0.31 -2.82
CA MET A 138 -9.30 -0.76 -3.07
C MET A 138 -10.73 -0.39 -2.65
N ASN A 139 -10.89 0.30 -1.51
CA ASN A 139 -12.22 0.79 -1.08
C ASN A 139 -12.81 1.85 -2.01
N TYR A 140 -11.96 2.54 -2.76
CA TYR A 140 -12.41 3.51 -3.77
C TYR A 140 -12.74 2.83 -5.10
N ASP A 141 -11.85 1.97 -5.60
CA ASP A 141 -11.97 1.40 -6.95
C ASP A 141 -12.93 0.18 -7.01
N MET A 142 -12.95 -0.68 -5.98
CA MET A 142 -13.66 -1.97 -6.03
C MET A 142 -15.19 -1.87 -6.07
N PRO A 143 -15.86 -0.91 -5.39
CA PRO A 143 -17.30 -0.77 -5.45
C PRO A 143 -17.83 -0.53 -6.87
N GLU A 144 -17.09 0.22 -7.69
CA GLU A 144 -17.45 0.44 -9.10
C GLU A 144 -17.39 -0.85 -9.93
N ALA A 145 -16.55 -1.79 -9.53
CA ALA A 145 -16.45 -3.13 -10.13
C ALA A 145 -17.44 -4.15 -9.53
N GLY A 146 -18.36 -3.71 -8.66
CA GLY A 146 -19.31 -4.57 -7.97
C GLY A 146 -18.71 -5.45 -6.88
N VAL A 147 -17.54 -5.09 -6.36
CA VAL A 147 -16.81 -5.83 -5.31
C VAL A 147 -16.81 -5.04 -4.02
N PHE A 148 -17.16 -5.68 -2.92
CA PHE A 148 -17.17 -5.07 -1.58
C PHE A 148 -15.86 -5.36 -0.83
N PRO A 149 -14.94 -4.41 -0.69
CA PRO A 149 -13.72 -4.58 0.10
C PRO A 149 -14.04 -4.56 1.59
N MET A 150 -13.46 -5.50 2.33
CA MET A 150 -13.72 -5.67 3.75
C MET A 150 -12.44 -5.59 4.58
N HIS A 151 -12.51 -4.86 5.69
CA HIS A 151 -11.51 -4.91 6.75
C HIS A 151 -11.83 -6.03 7.74
N CYS A 152 -11.58 -7.25 7.32
CA CYS A 152 -11.89 -8.45 8.10
C CYS A 152 -10.71 -9.44 8.10
N SER A 153 -10.78 -10.46 8.93
CA SER A 153 -10.06 -11.72 8.74
C SER A 153 -10.98 -12.78 8.16
N CYS A 154 -10.41 -13.72 7.43
CA CYS A 154 -11.14 -14.79 6.75
C CYS A 154 -10.42 -16.11 7.01
N ASN A 155 -11.13 -17.09 7.55
CA ASN A 155 -10.63 -18.43 7.80
C ASN A 155 -11.47 -19.46 7.05
N VAL A 156 -10.82 -20.50 6.55
CA VAL A 156 -11.46 -21.66 5.91
C VAL A 156 -10.95 -22.92 6.60
N ASP A 157 -11.86 -23.81 6.97
CA ASP A 157 -11.49 -25.15 7.40
C ASP A 157 -10.97 -25.97 6.21
N ARG A 158 -9.69 -26.30 6.26
CA ARG A 158 -9.03 -27.07 5.18
C ARG A 158 -9.47 -28.53 5.12
N ALA A 159 -9.91 -29.11 6.24
CA ALA A 159 -10.29 -30.51 6.30
C ALA A 159 -11.63 -30.78 5.62
N THR A 160 -12.55 -29.82 5.72
CA THR A 160 -13.92 -29.96 5.19
C THR A 160 -14.11 -29.21 3.87
N GLY A 161 -13.19 -28.33 3.48
CA GLY A 161 -13.39 -27.40 2.36
C GLY A 161 -14.60 -26.49 2.58
N GLY A 162 -14.99 -26.29 3.83
CA GLY A 162 -16.22 -25.63 4.25
C GLY A 162 -16.30 -24.16 3.86
N ASN A 163 -17.43 -23.55 4.16
CA ASN A 163 -17.68 -22.15 3.92
C ASN A 163 -16.69 -21.24 4.71
N PRO A 164 -16.17 -20.17 4.10
CA PRO A 164 -15.28 -19.26 4.80
C PRO A 164 -16.00 -18.52 5.93
N ALA A 165 -15.36 -18.45 7.09
CA ALA A 165 -15.80 -17.62 8.21
C ALA A 165 -15.15 -16.24 8.11
N LEU A 166 -15.96 -15.17 8.11
CA LEU A 166 -15.52 -13.78 8.08
C LEU A 166 -15.66 -13.14 9.45
N PHE A 167 -14.57 -12.59 9.96
CA PHE A 167 -14.55 -11.86 11.23
C PHE A 167 -14.40 -10.37 10.97
N SER A 168 -15.50 -9.63 11.04
CA SER A 168 -15.54 -8.18 10.88
C SER A 168 -15.79 -7.46 12.21
N GLY A 169 -15.38 -6.20 12.28
CA GLY A 169 -15.58 -5.36 13.46
C GLY A 169 -14.64 -4.15 13.48
N LEU A 170 -14.84 -3.26 14.42
CA LEU A 170 -14.02 -2.07 14.63
C LEU A 170 -12.60 -2.44 15.09
N SER A 171 -11.71 -1.43 15.14
CA SER A 171 -10.37 -1.62 15.69
C SER A 171 -10.44 -2.05 17.16
N GLY A 172 -9.62 -3.02 17.56
CA GLY A 172 -9.56 -3.51 18.93
C GLY A 172 -10.65 -4.51 19.35
N THR A 173 -11.55 -4.92 18.44
CA THR A 173 -12.64 -5.87 18.75
C THR A 173 -12.23 -7.34 18.78
N GLY A 174 -10.93 -7.63 18.63
CA GLY A 174 -10.43 -9.01 18.75
C GLY A 174 -10.47 -9.84 17.45
N LYS A 175 -10.68 -9.22 16.28
CA LYS A 175 -10.71 -9.96 14.99
C LYS A 175 -9.52 -10.88 14.78
N THR A 176 -8.31 -10.39 15.01
CA THR A 176 -7.08 -11.17 14.87
C THR A 176 -7.01 -12.28 15.92
N THR A 177 -7.38 -11.99 17.15
CA THR A 177 -7.35 -12.95 18.26
C THR A 177 -8.32 -14.13 18.04
N LEU A 178 -9.49 -13.84 17.44
CA LEU A 178 -10.49 -14.88 17.15
C LEU A 178 -10.14 -15.72 15.92
N SER A 179 -9.31 -15.20 15.02
CA SER A 179 -8.95 -15.86 13.76
C SER A 179 -7.56 -16.48 13.74
N ALA A 180 -6.80 -16.35 14.84
CA ALA A 180 -5.44 -16.89 14.98
C ALA A 180 -5.42 -18.35 15.44
#